data_39981dedfc3cd7c4d77f23eaf11353e5
#
_entry.id   39981dedfc3cd7c4d77f23eaf11353e5
#
_cell.length_a   1.000
_cell.length_b   1.000
_cell.length_c   1.000
_cell.angle_alpha   90.00
_cell.angle_beta   90.00
_cell.angle_gamma   90.00
#
_symmetry.space_group_name_H-M   'P 1'
#
loop_
_entity.id
_entity.type
_entity.pdbx_description
1 polymer ?
#
loop_
_entity_poly.entity_id
_entity_poly.type
_entity_poly.pdbx_seq_one_letter_code
_entity_poly.pdbx_strand_id
1 'polypeptide(L)'
;MPPEPPNLKENDLLLNIAHMTTRLLRQYHQYSACGLETFPMQGPTLLVFNHSFASYDMMLLAASIYEHSQRLMRPLGDRLIFKTPGFSSIATRLGAVEGSMENAIPLLQSGALVAVAPGGMKEALRPSSKKYELCWEHRTGFARLSMVSGAKIVLAACPKADDLYTLYENRLTKLVYKNFRVPLPISRGFG
;
A
#
# COMPACT_ATOMS: atom_id res chain seq x y z
N MET A 1 21.09 4.56 -8.45
CA MET A 1 20.26 4.18 -9.60
C MET A 1 18.87 3.90 -9.05
N PRO A 2 17.79 4.47 -9.58
CA PRO A 2 16.46 4.10 -9.13
C PRO A 2 16.27 2.59 -9.39
N PRO A 3 15.59 1.86 -8.51
CA PRO A 3 15.33 0.45 -8.76
C PRO A 3 14.56 0.33 -10.08
N GLU A 4 15.11 -0.46 -11.00
CA GLU A 4 14.47 -0.72 -12.28
C GLU A 4 13.04 -1.21 -12.05
N PRO A 5 12.08 -0.77 -12.88
CA PRO A 5 10.73 -1.32 -12.80
C PRO A 5 10.84 -2.84 -12.95
N PRO A 6 10.08 -3.62 -12.19
CA PRO A 6 10.07 -5.05 -12.36
C PRO A 6 9.77 -5.33 -13.84
N ASN A 7 10.59 -6.18 -14.46
CA ASN A 7 10.36 -6.64 -15.82
C ASN A 7 9.16 -7.58 -15.78
N LEU A 8 7.97 -7.00 -15.85
CA LEU A 8 6.71 -7.72 -15.84
C LEU A 8 6.57 -8.38 -17.23
N LYS A 9 7.05 -9.60 -17.33
CA LYS A 9 6.76 -10.42 -18.50
C LYS A 9 5.27 -10.75 -18.49
N GLU A 10 4.58 -10.55 -19.60
CA GLU A 10 3.13 -10.82 -19.78
C GLU A 10 2.70 -12.23 -19.31
N ASN A 11 3.62 -13.16 -19.17
CA ASN A 11 3.41 -14.54 -18.71
C ASN A 11 4.00 -14.84 -17.33
N ASP A 12 4.20 -13.83 -16.46
CA ASP A 12 4.65 -14.12 -15.09
C ASP A 12 3.52 -14.78 -14.30
N LEU A 13 3.75 -16.04 -13.87
CA LEU A 13 2.79 -16.81 -13.09
C LEU A 13 2.31 -16.06 -11.85
N LEU A 14 3.20 -15.31 -11.17
CA LEU A 14 2.86 -14.53 -9.99
C LEU A 14 1.85 -13.42 -10.32
N LEU A 15 2.02 -12.73 -11.44
CA LEU A 15 1.09 -11.69 -11.89
C LEU A 15 -0.25 -12.29 -12.27
N ASN A 16 -0.27 -13.41 -12.97
CA ASN A 16 -1.52 -14.09 -13.33
C ASN A 16 -2.28 -14.54 -12.09
N ILE A 17 -1.59 -15.09 -11.08
CA ILE A 17 -2.18 -15.44 -9.79
C ILE A 17 -2.71 -14.19 -9.09
N ALA A 18 -1.93 -13.10 -9.04
CA ALA A 18 -2.35 -11.84 -8.43
C ALA A 18 -3.60 -11.26 -9.13
N HIS A 19 -3.64 -11.26 -10.45
CA HIS A 19 -4.83 -10.84 -11.22
C HIS A 19 -6.06 -11.70 -10.93
N MET A 20 -5.91 -13.01 -10.95
CA MET A 20 -7.01 -13.92 -10.64
C MET A 20 -7.52 -13.72 -9.22
N THR A 21 -6.61 -13.63 -8.25
CA THR A 21 -6.94 -13.40 -6.84
C THR A 21 -7.65 -12.08 -6.64
N THR A 22 -7.15 -10.98 -7.22
CA THR A 22 -7.79 -9.66 -7.10
C THR A 22 -9.17 -9.64 -7.74
N ARG A 23 -9.37 -10.34 -8.87
CA ARG A 23 -10.68 -10.46 -9.51
C ARG A 23 -11.69 -11.19 -8.61
N LEU A 24 -11.29 -12.31 -8.01
CA LEU A 24 -12.14 -13.07 -7.07
C LEU A 24 -12.48 -12.26 -5.82
N LEU A 25 -11.49 -11.59 -5.24
CA LEU A 25 -11.70 -10.74 -4.07
C LEU A 25 -12.62 -9.55 -4.38
N ARG A 26 -12.50 -8.93 -5.55
CA ARG A 26 -13.40 -7.84 -5.97
C ARG A 26 -14.83 -8.31 -6.10
N GLN A 27 -15.07 -9.50 -6.63
CA GLN A 27 -16.41 -10.09 -6.72
C GLN A 27 -16.95 -10.43 -5.32
N TYR A 28 -16.14 -11.07 -4.49
CA TYR A 28 -16.52 -11.46 -3.13
C TYR A 28 -16.91 -10.26 -2.25
N HIS A 29 -16.13 -9.18 -2.32
CA HIS A 29 -16.38 -7.97 -1.54
C HIS A 29 -17.31 -6.96 -2.22
N GLN A 30 -17.82 -7.27 -3.42
CA GLN A 30 -18.54 -6.29 -4.25
C GLN A 30 -17.78 -4.97 -4.36
N TYR A 31 -16.45 -5.09 -4.52
CA TYR A 31 -15.55 -3.94 -4.52
C TYR A 31 -15.75 -3.09 -5.77
N SER A 32 -15.84 -1.78 -5.56
CA SER A 32 -15.84 -0.77 -6.63
C SER A 32 -14.88 0.36 -6.28
N ALA A 33 -14.18 0.88 -7.27
CA ALA A 33 -13.36 2.08 -7.15
C ALA A 33 -14.06 3.22 -7.88
N CYS A 34 -14.30 4.32 -7.18
CA CYS A 34 -14.89 5.55 -7.74
C CYS A 34 -13.79 6.61 -7.91
N GLY A 35 -13.99 7.58 -8.82
CA GLY A 35 -13.05 8.68 -9.04
C GLY A 35 -11.88 8.33 -9.95
N LEU A 36 -11.86 7.16 -10.57
CA LEU A 36 -10.81 6.76 -11.51
C LEU A 36 -10.83 7.60 -12.79
N GLU A 37 -11.96 8.16 -13.16
CA GLU A 37 -12.15 9.04 -14.32
C GLU A 37 -11.28 10.32 -14.25
N THR A 38 -10.91 10.74 -13.03
CA THR A 38 -10.02 11.90 -12.81
C THR A 38 -8.58 11.50 -12.49
N PHE A 39 -8.30 10.18 -12.49
CA PHE A 39 -6.98 9.67 -12.13
C PHE A 39 -5.93 10.05 -13.18
N PRO A 40 -4.72 10.54 -12.78
CA PRO A 40 -3.68 10.92 -13.73
C PRO A 40 -3.21 9.74 -14.58
N MET A 41 -3.40 9.81 -15.89
CA MET A 41 -3.00 8.77 -16.84
C MET A 41 -1.48 8.69 -17.02
N GLN A 42 -0.74 9.76 -16.70
CA GLN A 42 0.71 9.85 -16.86
C GLN A 42 1.33 10.88 -15.91
N GLY A 43 2.64 10.86 -15.84
CA GLY A 43 3.43 11.81 -15.05
C GLY A 43 3.54 11.45 -13.57
N PRO A 44 4.38 12.19 -12.82
CA PRO A 44 4.64 11.95 -11.42
C PRO A 44 3.35 11.96 -10.60
N THR A 45 3.02 10.85 -9.96
CA THR A 45 1.79 10.72 -9.18
C THR A 45 2.07 10.05 -7.85
N LEU A 46 1.68 10.69 -6.75
CA LEU A 46 1.79 10.17 -5.40
C LEU A 46 0.39 9.83 -4.87
N LEU A 47 0.07 8.54 -4.84
CA LEU A 47 -1.16 8.04 -4.23
C LEU A 47 -0.97 7.95 -2.71
N VAL A 48 -1.79 8.66 -1.97
CA VAL A 48 -1.78 8.68 -0.50
C VAL A 48 -3.08 8.05 0.00
N PHE A 49 -2.98 7.04 0.85
CA PHE A 49 -4.15 6.28 1.29
C PHE A 49 -4.08 5.92 2.78
N ASN A 50 -5.23 5.57 3.38
CA ASN A 50 -5.32 5.05 4.73
C ASN A 50 -4.84 3.60 4.79
N HIS A 51 -4.17 3.22 5.88
CA HIS A 51 -3.65 1.87 6.07
C HIS A 51 -4.62 1.01 6.86
N SER A 52 -5.28 0.06 6.21
CA SER A 52 -6.05 -0.98 6.86
C SER A 52 -5.17 -2.16 7.28
N PHE A 53 -5.69 -3.04 8.13
CA PHE A 53 -5.01 -4.30 8.45
C PHE A 53 -4.93 -5.18 7.21
N ALA A 54 -3.76 -5.83 7.03
CA ALA A 54 -3.42 -6.67 5.87
C ALA A 54 -3.38 -5.94 4.52
N SER A 55 -3.95 -4.74 4.38
CA SER A 55 -3.86 -3.85 3.20
C SER A 55 -4.18 -4.47 1.84
N TYR A 56 -4.97 -5.53 1.81
CA TYR A 56 -5.31 -6.12 0.51
C TYR A 56 -6.30 -5.25 -0.30
N ASP A 57 -7.03 -4.34 0.36
CA ASP A 57 -7.79 -3.27 -0.28
C ASP A 57 -6.90 -2.41 -1.20
N MET A 58 -5.65 -2.16 -0.79
CA MET A 58 -4.66 -1.50 -1.64
C MET A 58 -4.35 -2.33 -2.90
N MET A 59 -4.28 -3.66 -2.79
CA MET A 59 -4.06 -4.53 -3.98
C MET A 59 -5.25 -4.46 -4.94
N LEU A 60 -6.48 -4.41 -4.41
CA LEU A 60 -7.68 -4.24 -5.23
C LEU A 60 -7.70 -2.88 -5.93
N LEU A 61 -7.29 -1.83 -5.22
CA LEU A 61 -7.15 -0.50 -5.80
C LEU A 61 -6.05 -0.47 -6.87
N ALA A 62 -4.90 -1.09 -6.61
CA ALA A 62 -3.81 -1.17 -7.59
C ALA A 62 -4.25 -1.86 -8.88
N ALA A 63 -5.01 -2.96 -8.78
CA ALA A 63 -5.58 -3.66 -9.93
C ALA A 63 -6.57 -2.77 -10.69
N SER A 64 -7.44 -2.04 -9.98
CA SER A 64 -8.40 -1.11 -10.61
C SER A 64 -7.72 0.04 -11.33
N ILE A 65 -6.67 0.62 -10.71
CA ILE A 65 -5.86 1.68 -11.32
C ILE A 65 -5.13 1.14 -12.56
N TYR A 66 -4.57 -0.08 -12.49
CA TYR A 66 -3.89 -0.69 -13.61
C TYR A 66 -4.83 -0.96 -14.78
N GLU A 67 -6.02 -1.52 -14.52
CA GLU A 67 -7.05 -1.74 -15.55
C GLU A 67 -7.46 -0.43 -16.24
N HIS A 68 -7.56 0.66 -15.47
CA HIS A 68 -7.98 1.96 -15.99
C HIS A 68 -6.87 2.71 -16.75
N SER A 69 -5.66 2.72 -16.20
CA SER A 69 -4.58 3.62 -16.64
C SER A 69 -3.35 2.91 -17.22
N GLN A 70 -3.28 1.59 -17.13
CA GLN A 70 -2.10 0.77 -17.47
C GLN A 70 -0.84 1.18 -16.67
N ARG A 71 -1.01 1.88 -15.54
CA ARG A 71 0.08 2.32 -14.67
C ARG A 71 0.32 1.32 -13.56
N LEU A 72 1.55 0.84 -13.44
CA LEU A 72 1.95 0.00 -12.33
C LEU A 72 2.17 0.85 -11.08
N MET A 73 1.42 0.54 -10.02
CA MET A 73 1.60 1.17 -8.72
C MET A 73 2.85 0.65 -8.02
N ARG A 74 3.66 1.57 -7.49
CA ARG A 74 4.90 1.30 -6.74
C ARG A 74 4.68 1.63 -5.26
N PRO A 75 4.16 0.68 -4.44
CA PRO A 75 3.92 0.94 -3.02
C PRO A 75 5.23 1.06 -2.25
N LEU A 76 5.30 2.07 -1.39
CA LEU A 76 6.40 2.23 -0.43
C LEU A 76 6.11 1.36 0.79
N GLY A 77 6.89 0.30 0.93
CA GLY A 77 6.76 -0.67 2.01
C GLY A 77 7.71 -0.40 3.19
N ASP A 78 7.34 -0.93 4.35
CA ASP A 78 8.20 -0.87 5.54
C ASP A 78 9.51 -1.65 5.29
N ARG A 79 10.60 -1.13 5.83
CA ARG A 79 11.93 -1.72 5.77
C ARG A 79 11.97 -3.18 6.23
N LEU A 80 11.12 -3.56 7.16
CA LEU A 80 11.03 -4.93 7.66
C LEU A 80 10.65 -5.93 6.55
N ILE A 81 9.76 -5.55 5.64
CA ILE A 81 9.35 -6.38 4.49
C ILE A 81 10.57 -6.76 3.65
N PHE A 82 11.43 -5.78 3.39
CA PHE A 82 12.62 -5.96 2.55
C PHE A 82 13.78 -6.67 3.26
N LYS A 83 13.76 -6.74 4.60
CA LYS A 83 14.71 -7.52 5.40
C LYS A 83 14.30 -8.98 5.62
N THR A 84 13.05 -9.32 5.33
CA THR A 84 12.54 -10.68 5.53
C THR A 84 12.74 -11.52 4.27
N PRO A 85 13.56 -12.59 4.31
CA PRO A 85 13.76 -13.46 3.17
C PRO A 85 12.44 -14.03 2.61
N GLY A 86 12.32 -14.12 1.31
CA GLY A 86 11.09 -14.55 0.62
C GLY A 86 10.08 -13.42 0.42
N PHE A 87 9.71 -12.70 1.48
CA PHE A 87 8.80 -11.55 1.37
C PHE A 87 9.39 -10.42 0.53
N SER A 88 10.68 -10.13 0.70
CA SER A 88 11.39 -9.14 -0.12
C SER A 88 11.26 -9.43 -1.61
N SER A 89 11.51 -10.68 -2.03
CA SER A 89 11.42 -11.07 -3.43
C SER A 89 10.01 -10.91 -4.00
N ILE A 90 8.99 -11.35 -3.26
CA ILE A 90 7.59 -11.24 -3.69
C ILE A 90 7.18 -9.76 -3.76
N ALA A 91 7.47 -8.97 -2.73
CA ALA A 91 7.13 -7.55 -2.68
C ALA A 91 7.76 -6.78 -3.85
N THR A 92 9.05 -7.01 -4.12
CA THR A 92 9.77 -6.37 -5.23
C THR A 92 9.18 -6.78 -6.59
N ARG A 93 8.85 -8.06 -6.79
CA ARG A 93 8.21 -8.55 -8.02
C ARG A 93 6.83 -7.96 -8.22
N LEU A 94 6.09 -7.65 -7.15
CA LEU A 94 4.82 -6.93 -7.19
C LEU A 94 4.97 -5.40 -7.29
N GLY A 95 6.19 -4.91 -7.45
CA GLY A 95 6.47 -3.50 -7.66
C GLY A 95 6.73 -2.69 -6.40
N ALA A 96 6.70 -3.28 -5.22
CA ALA A 96 6.98 -2.57 -3.98
C ALA A 96 8.45 -2.12 -3.88
N VAL A 97 8.66 -1.00 -3.19
CA VAL A 97 9.98 -0.39 -2.97
C VAL A 97 10.12 -0.04 -1.49
N GLU A 98 11.31 -0.17 -0.94
CA GLU A 98 11.58 0.25 0.44
C GLU A 98 11.27 1.75 0.61
N GLY A 99 10.46 2.10 1.61
CA GLY A 99 9.97 3.44 1.86
C GLY A 99 11.06 4.37 2.39
N SER A 100 11.68 5.11 1.49
CA SER A 100 12.62 6.18 1.78
C SER A 100 12.49 7.31 0.76
N MET A 101 12.97 8.51 1.11
CA MET A 101 13.00 9.63 0.17
C MET A 101 13.94 9.34 -0.99
N GLU A 102 15.07 8.69 -0.73
CA GLU A 102 16.09 8.32 -1.71
C GLU A 102 15.54 7.40 -2.80
N ASN A 103 14.64 6.49 -2.44
CA ASN A 103 14.02 5.55 -3.37
C ASN A 103 12.81 6.18 -4.08
N ALA A 104 12.02 6.98 -3.38
CA ALA A 104 10.76 7.49 -3.89
C ALA A 104 10.92 8.68 -4.85
N ILE A 105 11.87 9.61 -4.59
CA ILE A 105 12.08 10.79 -5.43
C ILE A 105 12.44 10.42 -6.88
N PRO A 106 13.45 9.57 -7.13
CA PRO A 106 13.80 9.19 -8.50
C PRO A 106 12.66 8.49 -9.24
N LEU A 107 11.87 7.65 -8.56
CA LEU A 107 10.71 6.99 -9.14
C LEU A 107 9.65 8.01 -9.57
N LEU A 108 9.32 8.96 -8.72
CA LEU A 108 8.35 10.01 -9.07
C LEU A 108 8.88 10.88 -10.21
N GLN A 109 10.16 11.28 -10.17
CA GLN A 109 10.77 12.07 -11.23
C GLN A 109 10.83 11.34 -12.59
N SER A 110 10.87 10.00 -12.59
CA SER A 110 10.72 9.20 -13.81
C SER A 110 9.27 9.08 -14.31
N GLY A 111 8.31 9.74 -13.65
CA GLY A 111 6.90 9.69 -14.00
C GLY A 111 6.11 8.53 -13.39
N ALA A 112 6.71 7.77 -12.48
CA ALA A 112 6.05 6.61 -11.87
C ALA A 112 4.84 7.01 -10.98
N LEU A 113 3.95 6.04 -10.79
CA LEU A 113 2.89 6.08 -9.79
C LEU A 113 3.43 5.44 -8.50
N VAL A 114 3.69 6.25 -7.49
CA VAL A 114 4.14 5.81 -6.17
C VAL A 114 2.98 5.88 -5.18
N ALA A 115 2.87 4.88 -4.30
CA ALA A 115 1.82 4.83 -3.30
C ALA A 115 2.40 4.80 -1.89
N VAL A 116 1.80 5.55 -0.96
CA VAL A 116 2.22 5.63 0.43
C VAL A 116 1.04 5.70 1.39
N ALA A 117 1.14 4.95 2.49
CA ALA A 117 0.24 5.09 3.64
C ALA A 117 1.00 5.79 4.78
N PRO A 118 0.75 7.10 5.04
CA PRO A 118 1.53 7.86 6.01
C PRO A 118 1.48 7.31 7.44
N GLY A 119 0.35 6.69 7.82
CA GLY A 119 0.18 6.04 9.12
C GLY A 119 1.04 4.80 9.33
N GLY A 120 1.42 4.12 8.22
CA GLY A 120 2.27 2.92 8.24
C GLY A 120 1.74 1.85 9.18
N MET A 121 2.65 1.02 9.72
CA MET A 121 2.30 -0.08 10.61
C MET A 121 1.51 0.34 11.86
N LYS A 122 1.67 1.57 12.36
CA LYS A 122 0.92 2.05 13.51
C LYS A 122 -0.57 2.16 13.18
N GLU A 123 -0.90 2.64 12.00
CA GLU A 123 -2.27 2.73 11.50
C GLU A 123 -2.82 1.35 11.15
N ALA A 124 -2.04 0.51 10.47
CA ALA A 124 -2.42 -0.85 10.13
C ALA A 124 -2.77 -1.72 11.34
N LEU A 125 -2.11 -1.49 12.48
CA LEU A 125 -2.32 -2.25 13.72
C LEU A 125 -3.21 -1.52 14.73
N ARG A 126 -3.92 -0.46 14.34
CA ARG A 126 -4.82 0.22 15.26
C ARG A 126 -5.96 -0.71 15.69
N PRO A 127 -6.32 -0.71 16.96
CA PRO A 127 -7.40 -1.56 17.45
C PRO A 127 -8.75 -1.14 16.86
N SER A 128 -9.69 -2.08 16.75
CA SER A 128 -11.00 -1.81 16.16
C SER A 128 -11.85 -0.80 16.96
N SER A 129 -11.49 -0.52 18.21
CA SER A 129 -12.07 0.60 18.97
C SER A 129 -11.72 1.98 18.38
N LYS A 130 -10.74 2.05 17.49
CA LYS A 130 -10.26 3.25 16.78
C LYS A 130 -10.42 3.13 15.28
N LYS A 131 -11.45 2.41 14.82
CA LYS A 131 -11.79 2.35 13.40
C LYS A 131 -12.00 3.75 12.83
N TYR A 132 -11.63 3.90 11.58
CA TYR A 132 -11.79 5.12 10.78
C TYR A 132 -10.97 6.33 11.25
N GLU A 133 -10.16 6.19 12.29
CA GLU A 133 -9.22 7.23 12.71
C GLU A 133 -7.96 7.18 11.85
N LEU A 134 -7.53 8.31 11.32
CA LEU A 134 -6.23 8.45 10.67
C LEU A 134 -5.13 8.58 11.74
N CYS A 135 -4.11 7.74 11.64
CA CYS A 135 -2.96 7.75 12.58
C CYS A 135 -1.72 8.38 11.92
N TRP A 136 -1.89 9.47 11.20
CA TRP A 136 -0.80 10.13 10.48
C TRP A 136 0.03 11.06 11.37
N GLU A 137 -0.54 11.55 12.48
CA GLU A 137 0.14 12.47 13.42
C GLU A 137 0.80 13.66 12.66
N HIS A 138 2.07 13.91 12.94
CA HIS A 138 2.87 14.95 12.28
C HIS A 138 3.66 14.41 11.06
N ARG A 139 3.22 13.30 10.47
CA ARG A 139 3.92 12.68 9.33
C ARG A 139 3.62 13.42 8.04
N THR A 140 4.42 14.41 7.74
CA THR A 140 4.32 15.24 6.54
C THR A 140 5.24 14.78 5.39
N GLY A 141 5.89 13.62 5.53
CA GLY A 141 6.86 13.12 4.55
C GLY A 141 6.28 13.00 3.13
N PHE A 142 5.02 12.62 3.00
CA PHE A 142 4.35 12.54 1.69
C PHE A 142 4.18 13.91 1.02
N ALA A 143 3.86 14.95 1.79
CA ALA A 143 3.75 16.31 1.27
C ALA A 143 5.12 16.82 0.81
N ARG A 144 6.17 16.61 1.62
CA ARG A 144 7.54 16.95 1.25
C ARG A 144 7.98 16.20 -0.01
N LEU A 145 7.63 14.90 -0.12
CA LEU A 145 7.93 14.09 -1.28
C LEU A 145 7.29 14.67 -2.55
N SER A 146 6.00 15.05 -2.48
CA SER A 146 5.29 15.70 -3.58
C SER A 146 5.96 17.02 -3.98
N MET A 147 6.30 17.87 -3.01
CA MET A 147 6.93 19.16 -3.28
C MET A 147 8.29 19.02 -3.99
N VAL A 148 9.13 18.05 -3.54
CA VAL A 148 10.48 17.86 -4.10
C VAL A 148 10.43 17.19 -5.47
N SER A 149 9.47 16.29 -5.70
CA SER A 149 9.37 15.54 -6.96
C SER A 149 8.46 16.19 -8.01
N GLY A 150 7.68 17.20 -7.64
CA GLY A 150 6.63 17.78 -8.50
C GLY A 150 5.43 16.84 -8.71
N ALA A 151 5.30 15.78 -7.91
CA ALA A 151 4.24 14.80 -8.08
C ALA A 151 2.87 15.34 -7.66
N LYS A 152 1.84 15.03 -8.45
CA LYS A 152 0.45 15.27 -8.09
C LYS A 152 0.06 14.31 -6.96
N ILE A 153 -0.57 14.82 -5.91
CA ILE A 153 -1.14 13.99 -4.84
C ILE A 153 -2.54 13.55 -5.25
N VAL A 154 -2.78 12.26 -5.19
CA VAL A 154 -4.11 11.65 -5.29
C VAL A 154 -4.43 11.02 -3.94
N LEU A 155 -5.56 11.37 -3.35
CA LEU A 155 -6.02 10.76 -2.10
C LEU A 155 -6.97 9.61 -2.39
N ALA A 156 -6.73 8.47 -1.74
CA ALA A 156 -7.63 7.33 -1.79
C ALA A 156 -8.02 6.90 -0.38
N ALA A 157 -9.25 6.45 -0.20
CA ALA A 157 -9.74 5.93 1.06
C ALA A 157 -10.63 4.71 0.83
N CYS A 158 -10.48 3.70 1.67
CA CYS A 158 -11.36 2.56 1.75
C CYS A 158 -11.87 2.40 3.20
N PRO A 159 -12.93 3.14 3.60
CA PRO A 159 -13.41 3.12 4.98
C PRO A 159 -13.82 1.72 5.43
N LYS A 160 -14.51 0.95 4.59
CA LYS A 160 -14.98 -0.40 4.90
C LYS A 160 -13.85 -1.43 5.08
N ALA A 161 -12.62 -1.12 4.67
CA ALA A 161 -11.49 -2.00 4.93
C ALA A 161 -11.23 -2.23 6.44
N ASP A 162 -11.61 -1.28 7.28
CA ASP A 162 -11.52 -1.41 8.73
C ASP A 162 -12.59 -2.34 9.34
N ASP A 163 -13.61 -2.71 8.57
CA ASP A 163 -14.67 -3.63 9.01
C ASP A 163 -14.35 -5.10 8.76
N LEU A 164 -13.39 -5.38 7.89
CA LEU A 164 -13.02 -6.73 7.49
C LEU A 164 -12.40 -7.54 8.62
N TYR A 165 -11.72 -6.86 9.53
CA TYR A 165 -11.03 -7.49 10.65
C TYR A 165 -11.37 -6.81 11.97
N THR A 166 -11.50 -7.62 13.01
CA THR A 166 -11.53 -7.10 14.39
C THR A 166 -10.15 -7.25 15.00
N LEU A 167 -9.53 -6.14 15.32
CA LEU A 167 -8.22 -6.08 15.97
C LEU A 167 -8.40 -5.78 17.46
N TYR A 168 -7.90 -6.68 18.28
CA TYR A 168 -7.98 -6.55 19.73
C TYR A 168 -6.77 -5.81 20.29
N GLU A 169 -7.04 -4.87 21.18
CA GLU A 169 -5.97 -4.21 21.92
C GLU A 169 -5.34 -5.18 22.91
N ASN A 170 -4.02 -5.43 22.76
CA ASN A 170 -3.27 -6.29 23.66
C ASN A 170 -1.94 -5.64 24.05
N ARG A 171 -1.66 -5.62 25.36
CA ARG A 171 -0.39 -5.08 25.89
C ARG A 171 0.83 -5.85 25.38
N LEU A 172 0.72 -7.17 25.24
CA LEU A 172 1.79 -8.03 24.74
C LEU A 172 2.15 -7.67 23.30
N THR A 173 1.14 -7.54 22.43
CA THR A 173 1.32 -7.14 21.03
C THR A 173 2.03 -5.79 20.92
N LYS A 174 1.60 -4.81 21.75
CA LYS A 174 2.25 -3.50 21.81
C LYS A 174 3.70 -3.59 22.25
N LEU A 175 4.01 -4.42 23.24
CA LEU A 175 5.37 -4.62 23.76
C LEU A 175 6.27 -5.28 22.71
N VAL A 176 5.78 -6.34 22.06
CA VAL A 176 6.51 -7.04 20.99
C VAL A 176 6.79 -6.10 19.82
N TYR A 177 5.78 -5.35 19.37
CA TYR A 177 5.99 -4.37 18.30
C TYR A 177 6.97 -3.27 18.68
N LYS A 178 6.89 -2.75 19.92
CA LYS A 178 7.80 -1.70 20.40
C LYS A 178 9.26 -2.16 20.42
N ASN A 179 9.53 -3.40 20.87
CA ASN A 179 10.87 -3.90 21.07
C ASN A 179 11.46 -4.57 19.81
N PHE A 180 10.66 -5.30 19.06
CA PHE A 180 11.13 -6.13 17.94
C PHE A 180 10.65 -5.65 16.58
N ARG A 181 9.72 -4.66 16.53
CA ARG A 181 9.08 -4.19 15.30
C ARG A 181 8.32 -5.29 14.54
N VAL A 182 8.05 -6.43 15.18
CA VAL A 182 7.31 -7.54 14.61
C VAL A 182 5.82 -7.34 14.89
N PRO A 183 4.97 -7.20 13.86
CA PRO A 183 3.53 -7.10 14.04
C PRO A 183 2.94 -8.48 14.36
N LEU A 184 2.46 -8.67 15.58
CA LEU A 184 1.75 -9.87 16.01
C LEU A 184 0.36 -9.50 16.53
N PRO A 185 -0.55 -9.01 15.68
CA PRO A 185 -1.88 -8.61 16.14
C PRO A 185 -2.71 -9.84 16.50
N ILE A 186 -3.53 -9.70 17.53
CA ILE A 186 -4.64 -10.62 17.74
C ILE A 186 -5.81 -10.09 16.92
N SER A 187 -6.17 -10.85 15.89
CA SER A 187 -7.22 -10.45 14.95
C SER A 187 -8.25 -11.56 14.75
N ARG A 188 -9.46 -11.16 14.42
CA ARG A 188 -10.55 -12.04 13.98
C ARG A 188 -11.14 -11.48 12.70
N GLY A 189 -11.37 -12.34 11.72
CA GLY A 189 -11.96 -12.01 10.43
C GLY A 189 -11.20 -12.64 9.28
N PHE A 190 -11.86 -12.77 8.14
CA PHE A 190 -11.28 -13.26 6.89
C PHE A 190 -11.43 -12.26 5.75
N GLY A 191 -11.80 -11.07 6.05
CA GLY A 191 -12.11 -10.10 5.03
C GLY A 191 -13.45 -10.32 4.39
#